data_9283b32d8c930e0dc540838fa8443b70
#
_entry.id   9283b32d8c930e0dc540838fa8443b70
#
_cell.length_a   1.000
_cell.length_b   1.000
_cell.length_c   1.000
_cell.angle_alpha   90.00
_cell.angle_beta   90.00
_cell.angle_gamma   90.00
#
_symmetry.space_group_name_H-M   'P 1'
#
loop_
_entity.id
_entity.type
_entity.pdbx_description
1 polymer ?
#
loop_
_entity_poly.entity_id
_entity_poly.type
_entity_poly.pdbx_seq_one_letter_code
_entity_poly.pdbx_strand_id
1 'polypeptide(L)'
;SKSYRDTKSIVLCTPEGELHSIGCKIIESLLLEKWYEVYNITSPLPTNSIESYLNNIKLGLLLISVTLDENLDSVIRFIKEIRNSCNIPLIVGGNAIKSASKSQIQLLEKYDKVYFNFEKLDNLITNIKILIDN
;
A
#
# COMPACT_ATOMS: atom_id res chain seq x y z
N SER A 1 -2.57 22.71 14.56
CA SER A 1 -2.46 21.26 14.53
C SER A 1 -3.55 20.67 13.65
N LYS A 2 -3.18 19.85 12.71
CA LYS A 2 -4.16 19.13 11.92
C LYS A 2 -4.89 18.14 12.82
N SER A 3 -6.21 18.21 12.88
CA SER A 3 -6.96 17.15 13.51
C SER A 3 -6.91 15.90 12.63
N TYR A 4 -6.93 14.73 13.22
CA TYR A 4 -6.97 13.47 12.48
C TYR A 4 -8.13 13.40 11.45
N ARG A 5 -9.18 14.18 11.65
CA ARG A 5 -10.36 14.20 10.77
C ARG A 5 -10.09 14.86 9.42
N ASP A 6 -9.09 15.73 9.35
CA ASP A 6 -8.78 16.48 8.14
C ASP A 6 -7.65 15.88 7.33
N THR A 7 -6.98 14.84 7.87
CA THR A 7 -5.89 14.16 7.18
C THR A 7 -6.40 12.93 6.42
N LYS A 8 -5.82 12.74 5.23
CA LYS A 8 -6.04 11.51 4.48
C LYS A 8 -5.39 10.35 5.20
N SER A 9 -6.05 9.21 5.17
CA SER A 9 -5.54 8.01 5.84
C SER A 9 -4.63 7.19 4.95
N ILE A 10 -3.71 6.47 5.59
CA ILE A 10 -2.82 5.51 4.95
C ILE A 10 -3.24 4.12 5.41
N VAL A 11 -3.46 3.23 4.47
CA VAL A 11 -3.74 1.83 4.76
C VAL A 11 -2.53 0.99 4.36
N LEU A 12 -2.05 0.17 5.29
CA LEU A 12 -0.99 -0.81 5.06
C LEU A 12 -1.62 -2.19 5.00
N CYS A 13 -1.29 -2.96 3.99
CA CYS A 13 -1.82 -4.31 3.85
C CYS A 13 -0.82 -5.27 3.21
N THR A 14 -1.12 -6.55 3.35
CA THR A 14 -0.36 -7.65 2.74
C THR A 14 -1.31 -8.50 1.91
N PRO A 15 -0.81 -9.21 0.89
CA PRO A 15 -1.67 -10.08 0.11
C PRO A 15 -2.14 -11.30 0.91
N GLU A 16 -3.20 -11.92 0.43
CA GLU A 16 -3.74 -13.14 1.04
C GLU A 16 -2.68 -14.23 1.10
N GLY A 17 -2.59 -14.91 2.25
CA GLY A 17 -1.58 -15.94 2.48
C GLY A 17 -0.22 -15.42 2.93
N GLU A 18 -0.03 -14.11 2.97
CA GLU A 18 1.23 -13.51 3.42
C GLU A 18 1.25 -13.44 4.95
N LEU A 19 2.24 -14.13 5.56
CA LEU A 19 2.40 -14.15 7.01
C LEU A 19 3.42 -13.11 7.52
N HIS A 20 4.16 -12.48 6.62
CA HIS A 20 5.22 -11.53 6.97
C HIS A 20 4.65 -10.11 7.13
N SER A 21 4.43 -9.70 8.37
CA SER A 21 3.85 -8.40 8.69
C SER A 21 4.80 -7.44 9.42
N ILE A 22 6.04 -7.87 9.70
CA ILE A 22 7.00 -7.05 10.46
C ILE A 22 7.30 -5.74 9.75
N GLY A 23 7.50 -5.79 8.43
CA GLY A 23 7.76 -4.57 7.65
C GLY A 23 6.64 -3.55 7.76
N CYS A 24 5.40 -3.99 7.70
CA CYS A 24 4.25 -3.11 7.88
C CYS A 24 4.19 -2.50 9.27
N LYS A 25 4.53 -3.26 10.31
CA LYS A 25 4.55 -2.77 11.69
C LYS A 25 5.60 -1.68 11.89
N ILE A 26 6.78 -1.84 11.29
CA ILE A 26 7.85 -0.83 11.35
C ILE A 26 7.39 0.46 10.65
N ILE A 27 6.83 0.33 9.46
CA ILE A 27 6.31 1.47 8.70
C ILE A 27 5.19 2.17 9.46
N GLU A 28 4.28 1.41 10.04
CA GLU A 28 3.20 1.95 10.87
C GLU A 28 3.76 2.81 12.00
N SER A 29 4.73 2.30 12.75
CA SER A 29 5.34 3.02 13.87
C SER A 29 5.96 4.33 13.41
N LEU A 30 6.67 4.32 12.29
CA LEU A 30 7.31 5.53 11.76
C LEU A 30 6.30 6.56 11.29
N LEU A 31 5.21 6.13 10.67
CA LEU A 31 4.17 7.03 10.20
C LEU A 31 3.37 7.62 11.35
N LEU A 32 3.10 6.84 12.39
CA LEU A 32 2.42 7.32 13.59
C LEU A 32 3.25 8.38 14.31
N GLU A 33 4.57 8.25 14.37
CA GLU A 33 5.46 9.27 14.91
C GLU A 33 5.35 10.60 14.17
N LYS A 34 4.99 10.56 12.90
CA LYS A 34 4.81 11.74 12.04
C LYS A 34 3.37 12.25 12.02
N TRP A 35 2.51 11.71 12.87
CA TRP A 35 1.10 12.12 13.03
C TRP A 35 0.21 11.80 11.85
N TYR A 36 0.55 10.79 11.03
CA TYR A 36 -0.35 10.26 10.01
C TYR A 36 -1.41 9.36 10.64
N GLU A 37 -2.59 9.36 10.07
CA GLU A 37 -3.62 8.40 10.41
C GLU A 37 -3.36 7.12 9.61
N VAL A 38 -3.06 6.02 10.31
CA VAL A 38 -2.61 4.77 9.69
C VAL A 38 -3.48 3.62 10.16
N TYR A 39 -3.91 2.80 9.21
CA TYR A 39 -4.60 1.54 9.46
C TYR A 39 -3.74 0.41 8.94
N ASN A 40 -3.22 -0.41 9.85
CA ASN A 40 -2.42 -1.58 9.48
C ASN A 40 -3.30 -2.81 9.45
N ILE A 41 -3.53 -3.34 8.26
CA ILE A 41 -4.36 -4.51 8.04
C ILE A 41 -3.42 -5.68 7.76
N THR A 42 -3.14 -6.47 8.78
CA THR A 42 -2.23 -7.62 8.71
C THR A 42 -2.88 -8.86 8.13
N SER A 43 -4.20 -8.89 8.06
CA SER A 43 -4.93 -9.94 7.37
C SER A 43 -5.37 -9.45 6.00
N PRO A 44 -5.29 -10.31 4.97
CA PRO A 44 -5.70 -9.89 3.65
C PRO A 44 -7.18 -9.50 3.65
N LEU A 45 -7.46 -8.30 3.21
CA LEU A 45 -8.82 -7.91 2.97
C LEU A 45 -9.26 -8.47 1.62
N PRO A 46 -10.38 -9.16 1.56
CA PRO A 46 -11.04 -9.38 0.28
C PRO A 46 -11.31 -8.03 -0.38
N THR A 47 -11.28 -7.95 -1.69
CA THR A 47 -11.44 -6.69 -2.43
C THR A 47 -12.70 -5.92 -2.03
N ASN A 48 -13.80 -6.62 -1.82
CA ASN A 48 -15.05 -6.04 -1.35
C ASN A 48 -14.94 -5.41 0.04
N SER A 49 -14.07 -5.90 0.91
CA SER A 49 -13.84 -5.32 2.23
C SER A 49 -13.07 -4.00 2.14
N ILE A 50 -12.19 -3.84 1.15
CA ILE A 50 -11.51 -2.58 0.89
C ILE A 50 -12.49 -1.51 0.45
N GLU A 51 -13.44 -1.84 -0.41
CA GLU A 51 -14.49 -0.89 -0.79
C GLU A 51 -15.25 -0.37 0.42
N SER A 52 -15.56 -1.23 1.38
CA SER A 52 -16.18 -0.83 2.64
C SER A 52 -15.29 0.14 3.43
N TYR A 53 -13.98 -0.12 3.47
CA TYR A 53 -13.03 0.81 4.09
C TYR A 53 -12.99 2.15 3.39
N LEU A 54 -12.98 2.15 2.05
CA LEU A 54 -12.95 3.37 1.24
C LEU A 54 -14.16 4.27 1.52
N ASN A 55 -15.30 3.69 1.84
CA ASN A 55 -16.53 4.43 2.12
C ASN A 55 -16.55 5.05 3.52
N ASN A 56 -15.75 4.52 4.45
CA ASN A 56 -15.77 4.91 5.86
C ASN A 56 -14.59 5.79 6.28
N ILE A 57 -13.54 5.85 5.47
CA ILE A 57 -12.34 6.65 5.76
C ILE A 57 -11.94 7.46 4.53
N LYS A 58 -11.27 8.57 4.77
CA LYS A 58 -10.71 9.38 3.70
C LYS A 58 -9.34 8.80 3.30
N LEU A 59 -9.37 7.74 2.51
CA LEU A 59 -8.15 7.05 2.10
C LEU A 59 -7.33 7.90 1.13
N GLY A 60 -6.08 8.14 1.48
CA GLY A 60 -5.15 8.92 0.66
C GLY A 60 -4.05 8.08 0.00
N LEU A 61 -3.73 6.93 0.58
CA LEU A 61 -2.64 6.07 0.11
C LEU A 61 -2.87 4.64 0.58
N LEU A 62 -2.63 3.68 -0.31
CA LEU A 62 -2.58 2.27 0.03
C LEU A 62 -1.16 1.76 -0.20
N LEU A 63 -0.57 1.19 0.84
CA LEU A 63 0.74 0.55 0.76
C LEU A 63 0.58 -0.96 0.87
N ILE A 64 1.10 -1.68 -0.11
CA ILE A 64 1.03 -3.14 -0.17
C ILE A 64 2.45 -3.69 0.00
N SER A 65 2.66 -4.51 1.02
CA SER A 65 3.93 -5.19 1.23
C SER A 65 3.79 -6.65 0.82
N VAL A 66 4.60 -7.08 -0.13
CA VAL A 66 4.62 -8.46 -0.61
C VAL A 66 6.03 -9.04 -0.46
N THR A 67 6.15 -10.10 0.34
CA THR A 67 7.44 -10.72 0.67
C THR A 67 7.71 -11.94 -0.21
N LEU A 68 6.70 -12.77 -0.42
CA LEU A 68 6.83 -14.02 -1.17
C LEU A 68 6.52 -13.82 -2.64
N ASP A 69 7.40 -14.30 -3.51
CA ASP A 69 7.23 -14.19 -4.97
C ASP A 69 5.91 -14.80 -5.45
N GLU A 70 5.50 -15.89 -4.83
CA GLU A 70 4.25 -16.60 -5.16
C GLU A 70 3.00 -15.76 -4.90
N ASN A 71 3.09 -14.72 -4.09
CA ASN A 71 1.97 -13.84 -3.79
C ASN A 71 1.87 -12.63 -4.72
N LEU A 72 2.85 -12.44 -5.61
CA LEU A 72 2.89 -11.27 -6.47
C LEU A 72 1.73 -11.25 -7.48
N ASP A 73 1.38 -12.39 -8.04
CA ASP A 73 0.26 -12.45 -8.98
C ASP A 73 -1.08 -12.09 -8.33
N SER A 74 -1.26 -12.45 -7.06
CA SER A 74 -2.48 -12.06 -6.33
C SER A 74 -2.49 -10.55 -6.06
N VAL A 75 -1.34 -9.93 -5.82
CA VAL A 75 -1.23 -8.47 -5.69
C VAL A 75 -1.62 -7.78 -7.01
N ILE A 76 -1.15 -8.30 -8.13
CA ILE A 76 -1.48 -7.75 -9.45
C ILE A 76 -2.99 -7.80 -9.68
N ARG A 77 -3.64 -8.92 -9.38
CA ARG A 77 -5.09 -9.05 -9.49
C ARG A 77 -5.82 -8.07 -8.56
N PHE A 78 -5.33 -7.94 -7.34
CA PHE A 78 -5.89 -7.03 -6.36
C PHE A 78 -5.85 -5.57 -6.84
N ILE A 79 -4.72 -5.14 -7.39
CA ILE A 79 -4.57 -3.78 -7.93
C ILE A 79 -5.52 -3.55 -9.11
N LYS A 80 -5.64 -4.53 -10.00
CA LYS A 80 -6.59 -4.47 -11.10
C LYS A 80 -8.01 -4.21 -10.61
N GLU A 81 -8.43 -4.93 -9.57
CA GLU A 81 -9.77 -4.78 -9.00
C GLU A 81 -9.96 -3.45 -8.30
N ILE A 82 -8.97 -3.00 -7.52
CA ILE A 82 -9.03 -1.69 -6.85
C ILE A 82 -9.18 -0.56 -7.86
N ARG A 83 -8.47 -0.63 -8.98
CA ARG A 83 -8.52 0.42 -10.00
C ARG A 83 -9.88 0.55 -10.67
N ASN A 84 -10.73 -0.45 -10.56
CA ASN A 84 -12.12 -0.33 -11.01
C ASN A 84 -12.96 0.56 -10.08
N SER A 85 -12.56 0.70 -8.81
CA SER A 85 -13.32 1.40 -7.78
C SER A 85 -12.73 2.75 -7.39
N CYS A 86 -11.40 2.91 -7.48
CA CYS A 86 -10.75 4.15 -7.05
C CYS A 86 -9.39 4.35 -7.71
N ASN A 87 -8.90 5.59 -7.66
CA ASN A 87 -7.65 5.99 -8.29
C ASN A 87 -6.68 6.64 -7.28
N ILE A 88 -6.65 6.13 -6.06
CA ILE A 88 -5.70 6.60 -5.04
C ILE A 88 -4.29 6.11 -5.34
N PRO A 89 -3.25 6.82 -4.87
CA PRO A 89 -1.88 6.33 -4.99
C PRO A 89 -1.71 4.99 -4.29
N LEU A 90 -0.97 4.09 -4.95
CA LEU A 90 -0.58 2.78 -4.42
C LEU A 90 0.94 2.70 -4.39
N ILE A 91 1.49 2.20 -3.30
CA ILE A 91 2.91 1.85 -3.23
C ILE A 91 3.00 0.34 -3.02
N VAL A 92 3.76 -0.31 -3.87
CA VAL A 92 4.01 -1.75 -3.77
C VAL A 92 5.48 -1.96 -3.42
N GLY A 93 5.74 -2.65 -2.33
CA GLY A 93 7.10 -2.91 -1.85
C GLY A 93 7.25 -4.33 -1.30
N GLY A 94 8.44 -4.62 -0.80
CA GLY A 94 8.80 -5.90 -0.23
C GLY A 94 9.73 -6.71 -1.13
N ASN A 95 10.22 -7.84 -0.62
CA ASN A 95 11.24 -8.63 -1.33
C ASN A 95 10.75 -9.18 -2.67
N ALA A 96 9.46 -9.48 -2.80
CA ALA A 96 8.90 -10.00 -4.05
C ALA A 96 9.01 -8.99 -5.21
N ILE A 97 8.95 -7.69 -4.91
CA ILE A 97 9.11 -6.65 -5.94
C ILE A 97 10.55 -6.60 -6.45
N LYS A 98 11.53 -6.81 -5.57
CA LYS A 98 12.94 -6.81 -5.97
C LYS A 98 13.28 -7.94 -6.92
N SER A 99 12.61 -9.08 -6.80
CA SER A 99 12.82 -10.27 -7.63
C SER A 99 11.76 -10.44 -8.73
N ALA A 100 10.86 -9.50 -8.88
CA ALA A 100 9.81 -9.57 -9.89
C ALA A 100 10.37 -9.57 -11.31
N SER A 101 9.70 -10.29 -12.21
CA SER A 101 10.07 -10.29 -13.62
C SER A 101 9.71 -8.97 -14.28
N LYS A 102 10.36 -8.69 -15.42
CA LYS A 102 10.02 -7.52 -16.24
C LYS A 102 8.53 -7.50 -16.61
N SER A 103 7.98 -8.66 -16.96
CA SER A 103 6.57 -8.74 -17.35
C SER A 103 5.62 -8.44 -16.20
N GLN A 104 5.94 -8.88 -14.98
CA GLN A 104 5.15 -8.56 -13.79
C GLN A 104 5.17 -7.07 -13.49
N ILE A 105 6.35 -6.45 -13.55
CA ILE A 105 6.48 -4.99 -13.34
C ILE A 105 5.70 -4.23 -14.41
N GLN A 106 5.80 -4.64 -15.68
CA GLN A 106 5.06 -4.00 -16.77
C GLN A 106 3.54 -4.08 -16.57
N LEU A 107 3.03 -5.19 -16.05
CA LEU A 107 1.61 -5.32 -15.74
C LEU A 107 1.15 -4.29 -14.70
N LEU A 108 1.98 -4.03 -13.69
CA LEU A 108 1.69 -3.04 -12.67
C LEU A 108 1.83 -1.60 -13.19
N GLU A 109 2.80 -1.37 -14.05
CA GLU A 109 3.04 -0.05 -14.66
C GLU A 109 1.91 0.45 -15.57
N LYS A 110 1.03 -0.44 -15.99
CA LYS A 110 -0.16 -0.05 -16.78
C LYS A 110 -1.16 0.78 -16.00
N TYR A 111 -1.15 0.67 -14.69
CA TYR A 111 -2.11 1.37 -13.84
C TYR A 111 -1.56 2.72 -13.41
N ASP A 112 -2.40 3.74 -13.42
CA ASP A 112 -2.03 5.07 -12.94
C ASP A 112 -1.72 5.05 -11.45
N LYS A 113 -0.77 5.88 -11.03
CA LYS A 113 -0.42 6.11 -9.63
C LYS A 113 -0.04 4.84 -8.87
N VAL A 114 0.62 3.90 -9.56
CA VAL A 114 1.25 2.75 -8.93
C VAL A 114 2.74 3.01 -8.86
N TYR A 115 3.27 3.03 -7.65
CA TYR A 115 4.66 3.33 -7.37
C TYR A 115 5.32 2.13 -6.71
N PHE A 116 6.61 1.95 -6.97
CA PHE A 116 7.36 0.84 -6.41
C PHE A 116 8.32 1.33 -5.35
N ASN A 117 8.47 0.55 -4.29
CA ASN A 117 9.49 0.81 -3.29
C ASN A 117 10.57 -0.28 -3.36
N PHE A 118 11.69 0.05 -3.97
CA PHE A 118 12.88 -0.80 -4.03
C PHE A 118 13.93 -0.40 -3.00
N GLU A 119 13.70 0.68 -2.26
CA GLU A 119 14.72 1.38 -1.52
C GLU A 119 14.54 1.31 -0.02
N LYS A 120 15.42 2.01 0.68
CA LYS A 120 15.43 2.09 2.15
C LYS A 120 14.21 2.83 2.68
N LEU A 121 13.94 2.58 3.93
CA LEU A 121 12.76 3.07 4.65
C LEU A 121 12.64 4.60 4.61
N ASP A 122 13.76 5.33 4.70
CA ASP A 122 13.76 6.80 4.69
C ASP A 122 13.18 7.37 3.40
N ASN A 123 13.52 6.77 2.26
CA ASN A 123 13.00 7.21 0.97
C ASN A 123 11.52 6.88 0.84
N LEU A 124 11.08 5.77 1.40
CA LEU A 124 9.67 5.41 1.42
C LEU A 124 8.86 6.46 2.18
N ILE A 125 9.29 6.87 3.36
CA ILE A 125 8.58 7.88 4.15
C ILE A 125 8.52 9.21 3.42
N THR A 126 9.60 9.61 2.76
CA THR A 126 9.62 10.84 1.95
C THR A 126 8.61 10.76 0.80
N ASN A 127 8.55 9.64 0.11
CA ASN A 127 7.60 9.43 -0.99
C ASN A 127 6.15 9.42 -0.50
N ILE A 128 5.89 8.80 0.63
CA ILE A 128 4.55 8.82 1.24
C ILE A 128 4.11 10.25 1.50
N LYS A 129 4.98 11.08 2.08
CA LYS A 129 4.66 12.47 2.34
C LYS A 129 4.28 13.22 1.08
N ILE A 130 5.07 13.06 0.01
CA ILE A 130 4.80 13.71 -1.28
C ILE A 130 3.44 13.28 -1.84
N LEU A 131 3.14 11.99 -1.79
CA LEU A 131 1.92 11.45 -2.39
C LEU A 131 0.66 11.81 -1.59
N ILE A 132 0.76 11.85 -0.26
CA ILE A 132 -0.41 12.09 0.58
C ILE A 132 -0.74 13.57 0.73
N ASP A 133 0.26 14.45 0.67
CA ASP A 133 0.08 15.90 0.80
C ASP A 133 -0.37 16.55 -0.51
N ASN A 134 -0.28 15.85 -1.61
CA ASN A 134 -0.81 16.28 -2.89
C ASN A 134 -2.26 15.78 -3.04
#